data_5a4d2b4d6cca8b99aa5f5524037b5dfd
#
_entry.id   5a4d2b4d6cca8b99aa5f5524037b5dfd
#
_cell.length_a   1.000
_cell.length_b   1.000
_cell.length_c   1.000
_cell.angle_alpha   90.00
_cell.angle_beta   90.00
_cell.angle_gamma   90.00
#
_symmetry.space_group_name_H-M   'P 1'
#
loop_
_entity.id
_entity.type
_entity.pdbx_description
1 polymer ?
#
loop_
_entity_poly.entity_id
_entity_poly.type
_entity_poly.pdbx_seq_one_letter_code
_entity_poly.pdbx_strand_id
1 'polypeptide(L)'
;LVDYQWDGQVKVITGIRRCGKSYLLRTLFKNYLLEHGVKKEQILSFELDLAKDIRFRNPLELSAYVREIVEPSAEQYYLFVDEIQMSDQVPNPYNVNGAPITFYDALNDLRSLPNLDVYVTGSNSKMLSKDILTQFRGRSDEVRVHPLSFSEFYSAVGGDKQGAFETYAFYGGMPLILSRPSDMAKMNCLKALFSEVFLKDI
;
A
#
# COMPACT_ATOMS: atom_id res chain seq x y z
N LEU A 1 10.33 -1.16 -5.96
CA LEU A 1 9.38 -2.28 -6.19
C LEU A 1 9.88 -3.23 -7.28
N VAL A 2 10.44 -2.69 -8.35
CA VAL A 2 10.92 -3.49 -9.49
C VAL A 2 12.00 -4.49 -9.06
N ASP A 3 12.97 -4.07 -8.27
CA ASP A 3 14.09 -4.91 -7.83
C ASP A 3 13.70 -6.00 -6.81
N TYR A 4 12.51 -5.92 -6.25
CA TYR A 4 11.98 -6.87 -5.25
C TYR A 4 11.00 -7.89 -5.84
N GLN A 5 10.76 -7.85 -7.17
CA GLN A 5 9.81 -8.78 -7.79
C GLN A 5 10.31 -10.23 -7.65
N TRP A 6 9.39 -11.14 -7.32
CA TRP A 6 9.60 -12.59 -7.31
C TRP A 6 10.67 -13.09 -6.33
N ASP A 7 10.99 -12.33 -5.28
CA ASP A 7 11.93 -12.72 -4.23
C ASP A 7 11.33 -13.66 -3.16
N GLY A 8 10.03 -13.97 -3.29
CA GLY A 8 9.29 -14.82 -2.35
C GLY A 8 8.94 -14.14 -1.02
N GLN A 9 9.09 -12.82 -0.93
CA GLN A 9 8.72 -12.03 0.25
C GLN A 9 7.43 -11.23 -0.01
N VAL A 10 6.74 -10.83 1.06
CA VAL A 10 5.65 -9.85 0.98
C VAL A 10 6.25 -8.45 0.94
N LYS A 11 5.95 -7.66 -0.10
CA LYS A 11 6.40 -6.27 -0.21
C LYS A 11 5.44 -5.36 0.56
N VAL A 12 5.92 -4.83 1.67
CA VAL A 12 5.14 -3.96 2.56
C VAL A 12 5.49 -2.50 2.27
N ILE A 13 4.56 -1.78 1.64
CA ILE A 13 4.75 -0.38 1.30
C ILE A 13 4.26 0.47 2.46
N THR A 14 5.20 1.08 3.17
CA THR A 14 4.96 1.92 4.34
C THR A 14 5.15 3.40 4.04
N GLY A 15 4.74 4.26 4.92
CA GLY A 15 4.90 5.72 4.82
C GLY A 15 3.71 6.46 5.42
N ILE A 16 3.88 7.74 5.68
CA ILE A 16 2.83 8.57 6.27
C ILE A 16 1.58 8.62 5.40
N ARG A 17 0.45 8.92 6.02
CA ARG A 17 -0.83 9.02 5.31
C ARG A 17 -0.74 10.05 4.18
N ARG A 18 -1.30 9.72 3.00
CA ARG A 18 -1.32 10.57 1.78
C ARG A 18 0.06 10.90 1.17
N CYS A 19 1.14 10.18 1.52
CA CYS A 19 2.44 10.34 0.86
C CYS A 19 2.55 9.69 -0.53
N GLY A 20 1.49 9.00 -1.00
CA GLY A 20 1.46 8.44 -2.35
C GLY A 20 1.59 6.92 -2.45
N LYS A 21 1.50 6.14 -1.35
CA LYS A 21 1.62 4.67 -1.35
C LYS A 21 0.68 3.98 -2.32
N SER A 22 -0.62 4.26 -2.20
CA SER A 22 -1.65 3.69 -3.09
C SER A 22 -1.44 4.11 -4.54
N TYR A 23 -0.99 5.34 -4.79
CA TYR A 23 -0.65 5.82 -6.13
C TYR A 23 0.57 5.09 -6.70
N LEU A 24 1.63 4.91 -5.89
CA LEU A 24 2.81 4.14 -6.28
C LEU A 24 2.44 2.72 -6.69
N LEU A 25 1.65 2.02 -5.88
CA LEU A 25 1.29 0.62 -6.13
C LEU A 25 0.30 0.48 -7.29
N ARG A 26 -0.82 1.20 -7.20
CA ARG A 26 -1.99 0.97 -8.05
C ARG A 26 -1.97 1.75 -9.37
N THR A 27 -1.09 2.75 -9.47
CA THR A 27 -0.93 3.53 -10.70
C THR A 27 0.46 3.32 -11.31
N LEU A 28 1.51 3.72 -10.62
CA LEU A 28 2.84 3.69 -11.21
C LEU A 28 3.34 2.27 -11.43
N PHE A 29 3.33 1.43 -10.41
CA PHE A 29 3.81 0.06 -10.53
C PHE A 29 2.90 -0.80 -11.40
N LYS A 30 1.58 -0.64 -11.27
CA LYS A 30 0.63 -1.30 -12.17
C LYS A 30 0.87 -0.96 -13.64
N ASN A 31 1.04 0.32 -13.99
CA ASN A 31 1.32 0.74 -15.36
C ASN A 31 2.65 0.16 -15.85
N TYR A 32 3.68 0.20 -15.00
CA TYR A 32 4.96 -0.45 -15.30
C TYR A 32 4.78 -1.93 -15.66
N LEU A 33 4.02 -2.70 -14.88
CA LEU A 33 3.76 -4.11 -15.17
C LEU A 33 3.04 -4.32 -16.50
N LEU A 34 2.01 -3.51 -16.78
CA LEU A 34 1.25 -3.57 -18.05
C LEU A 34 2.15 -3.25 -19.25
N GLU A 35 3.02 -2.25 -19.13
CA GLU A 35 4.00 -1.88 -20.18
C GLU A 35 5.06 -2.96 -20.42
N HIS A 36 5.30 -3.83 -19.42
CA HIS A 36 6.22 -4.96 -19.50
C HIS A 36 5.53 -6.30 -19.81
N GLY A 37 4.31 -6.25 -20.32
CA GLY A 37 3.63 -7.42 -20.87
C GLY A 37 2.77 -8.22 -19.89
N VAL A 38 2.64 -7.78 -18.63
CA VAL A 38 1.69 -8.37 -17.68
C VAL A 38 0.26 -8.01 -18.09
N LYS A 39 -0.64 -8.98 -18.18
CA LYS A 39 -2.03 -8.73 -18.51
C LYS A 39 -2.78 -8.15 -17.32
N LYS A 40 -3.83 -7.38 -17.58
CA LYS A 40 -4.64 -6.76 -16.51
C LYS A 40 -5.25 -7.81 -15.57
N GLU A 41 -5.64 -8.96 -16.10
CA GLU A 41 -6.25 -10.09 -15.38
C GLU A 41 -5.27 -10.78 -14.43
N GLN A 42 -3.97 -10.61 -14.63
CA GLN A 42 -2.91 -11.13 -13.77
C GLN A 42 -2.64 -10.21 -12.56
N ILE A 43 -3.29 -9.05 -12.48
CA ILE A 43 -3.14 -8.09 -11.38
C ILE A 43 -4.41 -8.09 -10.54
N LEU A 44 -4.39 -8.86 -9.44
CA LEU A 44 -5.47 -8.91 -8.45
C LEU A 44 -5.32 -7.74 -7.48
N SER A 45 -6.26 -6.80 -7.47
CA SER A 45 -6.13 -5.55 -6.70
C SER A 45 -7.34 -5.29 -5.82
N PHE A 46 -7.12 -5.20 -4.52
CA PHE A 46 -8.14 -4.98 -3.48
C PHE A 46 -7.85 -3.71 -2.68
N GLU A 47 -8.91 -2.93 -2.43
CA GLU A 47 -8.90 -1.67 -1.67
C GLU A 47 -9.77 -1.88 -0.43
N LEU A 48 -9.16 -2.28 0.69
CA LEU A 48 -9.92 -2.70 1.88
C LEU A 48 -10.69 -1.56 2.57
N ASP A 49 -10.41 -0.32 2.25
CA ASP A 49 -11.19 0.84 2.71
C ASP A 49 -12.47 1.08 1.89
N LEU A 50 -12.60 0.46 0.71
CA LEU A 50 -13.76 0.62 -0.16
C LEU A 50 -14.82 -0.46 0.06
N ALA A 51 -16.09 -0.05 -0.02
CA ALA A 51 -17.24 -0.94 0.16
C ALA A 51 -17.32 -2.09 -0.86
N LYS A 52 -16.80 -1.89 -2.08
CA LYS A 52 -16.77 -2.93 -3.13
C LYS A 52 -15.92 -4.14 -2.72
N ASP A 53 -14.89 -3.92 -1.90
CA ASP A 53 -13.92 -4.95 -1.48
C ASP A 53 -14.11 -5.35 0.00
N ILE A 54 -15.20 -4.92 0.66
CA ILE A 54 -15.45 -5.15 2.09
C ILE A 54 -15.43 -6.65 2.48
N ARG A 55 -15.88 -7.52 1.59
CA ARG A 55 -15.84 -8.97 1.76
C ARG A 55 -14.41 -9.48 1.96
N PHE A 56 -13.45 -8.86 1.30
CA PHE A 56 -12.03 -9.24 1.34
C PHE A 56 -11.27 -8.69 2.55
N ARG A 57 -11.94 -7.98 3.47
CA ARG A 57 -11.41 -7.72 4.81
C ARG A 57 -11.29 -9.01 5.62
N ASN A 58 -12.12 -10.00 5.31
CA ASN A 58 -12.01 -11.35 5.88
C ASN A 58 -10.81 -12.08 5.24
N PRO A 59 -9.78 -12.46 6.03
CA PRO A 59 -8.57 -13.10 5.52
C PRO A 59 -8.85 -14.44 4.81
N LEU A 60 -9.84 -15.21 5.26
CA LEU A 60 -10.19 -16.50 4.66
C LEU A 60 -10.87 -16.29 3.30
N GLU A 61 -11.72 -15.28 3.16
CA GLU A 61 -12.38 -14.96 1.88
C GLU A 61 -11.37 -14.49 0.84
N LEU A 62 -10.41 -13.63 1.25
CA LEU A 62 -9.34 -13.21 0.35
C LEU A 62 -8.49 -14.40 -0.09
N SER A 63 -8.04 -15.22 0.86
CA SER A 63 -7.19 -16.39 0.57
C SER A 63 -7.89 -17.35 -0.37
N ALA A 64 -9.14 -17.70 -0.11
CA ALA A 64 -9.93 -18.61 -0.96
C ALA A 64 -10.07 -18.06 -2.39
N TYR A 65 -10.44 -16.80 -2.53
CA TYR A 65 -10.62 -16.16 -3.84
C TYR A 65 -9.32 -16.10 -4.65
N VAL A 66 -8.22 -15.72 -4.02
CA VAL A 66 -6.90 -15.63 -4.71
C VAL A 66 -6.45 -17.03 -5.14
N ARG A 67 -6.58 -18.03 -4.29
CA ARG A 67 -6.23 -19.42 -4.63
C ARG A 67 -7.04 -19.99 -5.78
N GLU A 68 -8.35 -19.73 -5.80
CA GLU A 68 -9.24 -20.17 -6.89
C GLU A 68 -8.74 -19.70 -8.28
N ILE A 69 -8.12 -18.51 -8.33
CA ILE A 69 -7.60 -17.94 -9.59
C ILE A 69 -6.18 -18.39 -9.88
N VAL A 70 -5.32 -18.41 -8.87
CA VAL A 70 -3.86 -18.55 -9.04
C VAL A 70 -3.42 -20.00 -9.13
N GLU A 71 -3.96 -20.90 -8.27
CA GLU A 71 -3.51 -22.29 -8.21
C GLU A 71 -3.73 -23.09 -9.50
N PRO A 72 -4.86 -22.95 -10.22
CA PRO A 72 -5.05 -23.70 -11.47
C PRO A 72 -4.28 -23.15 -12.66
N SER A 73 -3.62 -22.01 -12.49
CA SER A 73 -2.94 -21.28 -13.57
C SER A 73 -1.43 -21.50 -13.58
N ALA A 74 -0.86 -21.61 -14.75
CA ALA A 74 0.60 -21.56 -14.96
C ALA A 74 1.13 -20.11 -15.15
N GLU A 75 0.25 -19.12 -15.26
CA GLU A 75 0.63 -17.71 -15.40
C GLU A 75 1.06 -17.11 -14.07
N GLN A 76 1.88 -16.06 -14.12
CA GLN A 76 2.32 -15.29 -12.96
C GLN A 76 1.26 -14.24 -12.60
N TYR A 77 0.99 -14.08 -11.31
CA TYR A 77 0.02 -13.13 -10.77
C TYR A 77 0.65 -12.17 -9.78
N TYR A 78 0.09 -10.99 -9.70
CA TYR A 78 0.46 -9.94 -8.75
C TYR A 78 -0.75 -9.64 -7.84
N LEU A 79 -0.58 -9.78 -6.54
CA LEU A 79 -1.60 -9.45 -5.55
C LEU A 79 -1.30 -8.08 -4.93
N PHE A 80 -2.18 -7.11 -5.12
CA PHE A 80 -2.12 -5.78 -4.51
C PHE A 80 -3.22 -5.65 -3.46
N VAL A 81 -2.84 -5.41 -2.20
CA VAL A 81 -3.79 -5.15 -1.11
C VAL A 81 -3.49 -3.78 -0.51
N ASP A 82 -4.42 -2.85 -0.72
CA ASP A 82 -4.30 -1.47 -0.21
C ASP A 82 -5.03 -1.34 1.13
N GLU A 83 -4.43 -0.57 2.08
CA GLU A 83 -4.95 -0.28 3.42
C GLU A 83 -5.19 -1.55 4.27
N ILE A 84 -4.16 -2.41 4.38
CA ILE A 84 -4.21 -3.70 5.10
C ILE A 84 -4.72 -3.59 6.55
N GLN A 85 -4.55 -2.43 7.22
CA GLN A 85 -5.05 -2.20 8.58
C GLN A 85 -6.58 -2.17 8.68
N MET A 86 -7.28 -2.13 7.54
CA MET A 86 -8.75 -2.24 7.48
C MET A 86 -9.23 -3.70 7.48
N SER A 87 -8.29 -4.67 7.51
CA SER A 87 -8.62 -6.10 7.58
C SER A 87 -9.19 -6.51 8.93
N ASP A 88 -10.02 -7.54 8.90
CA ASP A 88 -10.63 -8.13 10.08
C ASP A 88 -9.78 -9.29 10.62
N GLN A 89 -10.03 -9.66 11.87
CA GLN A 89 -9.62 -10.93 12.44
C GLN A 89 -10.84 -11.85 12.53
N VAL A 90 -10.69 -13.11 12.15
CA VAL A 90 -11.79 -14.07 12.17
C VAL A 90 -11.50 -15.23 13.10
N PRO A 91 -12.53 -15.82 13.77
CA PRO A 91 -12.35 -17.01 14.57
C PRO A 91 -11.72 -18.15 13.76
N ASN A 92 -10.84 -18.93 14.40
CA ASN A 92 -10.27 -20.10 13.76
C ASN A 92 -11.33 -21.20 13.67
N PRO A 93 -11.79 -21.60 12.47
CA PRO A 93 -12.87 -22.58 12.32
C PRO A 93 -12.45 -24.00 12.77
N TYR A 94 -11.15 -24.26 12.88
CA TYR A 94 -10.61 -25.57 13.28
C TYR A 94 -10.17 -25.60 14.74
N ASN A 95 -10.12 -24.45 15.43
CA ASN A 95 -9.77 -24.36 16.84
C ASN A 95 -10.48 -23.17 17.49
N VAL A 96 -11.67 -23.39 18.01
CA VAL A 96 -12.55 -22.35 18.58
C VAL A 96 -11.91 -21.61 19.77
N ASN A 97 -11.01 -22.27 20.51
CA ASN A 97 -10.29 -21.70 21.64
C ASN A 97 -8.88 -21.20 21.26
N GLY A 98 -8.52 -21.29 19.99
CA GLY A 98 -7.24 -20.83 19.48
C GLY A 98 -7.21 -19.34 19.17
N ALA A 99 -6.03 -18.84 18.84
CA ALA A 99 -5.89 -17.48 18.34
C ALA A 99 -6.71 -17.28 17.06
N PRO A 100 -7.31 -16.09 16.87
CA PRO A 100 -8.01 -15.78 15.63
C PRO A 100 -7.05 -15.78 14.44
N ILE A 101 -7.57 -16.07 13.27
CA ILE A 101 -6.83 -15.97 12.01
C ILE A 101 -6.75 -14.51 11.63
N THR A 102 -5.54 -14.06 11.37
CA THR A 102 -5.23 -12.68 10.97
C THR A 102 -4.99 -12.58 9.46
N PHE A 103 -5.01 -11.36 8.97
CA PHE A 103 -4.66 -11.09 7.57
C PHE A 103 -3.19 -11.43 7.25
N TYR A 104 -2.31 -11.32 8.24
CA TYR A 104 -0.91 -11.72 8.12
C TYR A 104 -0.74 -13.24 7.93
N ASP A 105 -1.59 -14.04 8.57
CA ASP A 105 -1.59 -15.49 8.37
C ASP A 105 -1.99 -15.83 6.94
N ALA A 106 -3.04 -15.20 6.41
CA ALA A 106 -3.48 -15.40 5.02
C ALA A 106 -2.42 -14.97 4.01
N LEU A 107 -1.76 -13.81 4.20
CA LEU A 107 -0.71 -13.35 3.29
C LEU A 107 0.55 -14.20 3.37
N ASN A 108 0.93 -14.66 4.58
CA ASN A 108 2.04 -15.59 4.76
C ASN A 108 1.80 -16.94 4.08
N ASP A 109 0.54 -17.38 3.99
CA ASP A 109 0.14 -18.57 3.28
C ASP A 109 0.15 -18.32 1.75
N LEU A 110 -0.50 -17.25 1.28
CA LEU A 110 -0.59 -16.90 -0.14
C LEU A 110 0.79 -16.69 -0.79
N ARG A 111 1.76 -16.06 -0.11
CA ARG A 111 3.11 -15.89 -0.64
C ARG A 111 3.84 -17.21 -0.94
N SER A 112 3.35 -18.35 -0.39
CA SER A 112 3.92 -19.67 -0.69
C SER A 112 3.58 -20.18 -2.09
N LEU A 113 2.62 -19.55 -2.78
CA LEU A 113 2.30 -19.86 -4.16
C LEU A 113 3.43 -19.39 -5.08
N PRO A 114 4.05 -20.30 -5.87
CA PRO A 114 5.24 -19.98 -6.65
C PRO A 114 4.99 -19.00 -7.80
N ASN A 115 3.72 -18.85 -8.20
CA ASN A 115 3.27 -17.99 -9.26
C ASN A 115 2.50 -16.75 -8.76
N LEU A 116 2.66 -16.38 -7.47
CA LEU A 116 2.05 -15.19 -6.88
C LEU A 116 3.08 -14.29 -6.22
N ASP A 117 3.07 -13.01 -6.59
CA ASP A 117 3.90 -11.98 -5.97
C ASP A 117 3.00 -10.98 -5.21
N VAL A 118 3.32 -10.75 -3.92
CA VAL A 118 2.41 -10.08 -2.98
C VAL A 118 2.91 -8.70 -2.56
N TYR A 119 2.07 -7.68 -2.72
CA TYR A 119 2.32 -6.29 -2.37
C TYR A 119 1.19 -5.76 -1.50
N VAL A 120 1.52 -5.17 -0.37
CA VAL A 120 0.55 -4.59 0.55
C VAL A 120 0.91 -3.15 0.90
N THR A 121 -0.09 -2.32 1.15
CA THR A 121 0.12 -0.98 1.70
C THR A 121 -0.58 -0.82 3.04
N GLY A 122 -0.10 0.13 3.82
CA GLY A 122 -0.79 0.58 5.02
C GLY A 122 -0.29 1.93 5.50
N SER A 123 -1.18 2.69 6.12
CA SER A 123 -0.94 4.10 6.49
C SER A 123 -0.95 4.37 7.99
N ASN A 124 -1.13 3.35 8.82
CA ASN A 124 -1.20 3.53 10.27
C ASN A 124 0.21 3.61 10.88
N SER A 125 0.37 4.41 11.94
CA SER A 125 1.58 4.46 12.78
C SER A 125 1.95 3.08 13.34
N LYS A 126 0.95 2.23 13.61
CA LYS A 126 1.14 0.81 13.95
C LYS A 126 1.81 0.01 12.83
N MET A 127 1.63 0.43 11.57
CA MET A 127 2.31 -0.13 10.40
C MET A 127 3.69 0.49 10.13
N LEU A 128 4.08 1.51 10.86
CA LEU A 128 5.44 2.06 10.88
C LEU A 128 6.28 1.42 12.01
N SER A 129 5.64 0.62 12.87
CA SER A 129 6.32 -0.03 13.98
C SER A 129 6.95 -1.36 13.54
N LYS A 130 7.98 -1.77 14.24
CA LYS A 130 8.66 -3.07 14.08
C LYS A 130 7.70 -4.27 14.14
N ASP A 131 6.45 -4.03 14.58
CA ASP A 131 5.43 -5.07 14.76
C ASP A 131 4.99 -5.71 13.44
N ILE A 132 4.97 -4.97 12.31
CA ILE A 132 4.59 -5.56 11.01
C ILE A 132 5.65 -6.53 10.50
N LEU A 133 6.90 -6.13 10.53
CA LEU A 133 7.99 -7.03 10.14
C LEU A 133 7.98 -8.28 11.02
N THR A 134 7.60 -8.11 12.31
CA THR A 134 7.43 -9.22 13.26
C THR A 134 6.22 -10.10 12.90
N GLN A 135 5.09 -9.53 12.48
CA GLN A 135 3.90 -10.29 12.06
C GLN A 135 4.16 -11.14 10.81
N PHE A 136 4.93 -10.63 9.86
CA PHE A 136 5.39 -11.42 8.72
C PHE A 136 6.54 -12.39 9.07
N ARG A 137 7.02 -12.42 10.34
CA ARG A 137 8.04 -13.36 10.81
C ARG A 137 9.33 -13.33 9.96
N GLY A 138 9.77 -12.15 9.53
CA GLY A 138 10.93 -11.98 8.67
C GLY A 138 10.72 -12.44 7.22
N ARG A 139 9.46 -12.45 6.75
CA ARG A 139 9.07 -12.88 5.40
C ARG A 139 8.50 -11.72 4.60
N SER A 140 9.00 -10.52 4.83
CA SER A 140 8.58 -9.30 4.12
C SER A 140 9.72 -8.32 3.95
N ASP A 141 9.66 -7.57 2.87
CA ASP A 141 10.53 -6.43 2.59
C ASP A 141 9.77 -5.12 2.74
N GLU A 142 10.37 -4.18 3.47
CA GLU A 142 9.78 -2.86 3.62
C GLU A 142 10.23 -1.92 2.51
N VAL A 143 9.26 -1.34 1.80
CA VAL A 143 9.47 -0.25 0.85
C VAL A 143 8.87 1.03 1.43
N ARG A 144 9.73 1.92 1.92
CA ARG A 144 9.29 3.13 2.59
C ARG A 144 9.08 4.28 1.61
N VAL A 145 7.85 4.78 1.55
CA VAL A 145 7.47 5.94 0.73
C VAL A 145 7.53 7.20 1.59
N HIS A 146 8.33 8.15 1.15
CA HIS A 146 8.44 9.47 1.76
C HIS A 146 7.61 10.49 0.96
N PRO A 147 7.27 11.65 1.56
CA PRO A 147 6.85 12.80 0.78
C PRO A 147 7.87 13.13 -0.32
N LEU A 148 7.42 13.79 -1.39
CA LEU A 148 8.29 14.16 -2.51
C LEU A 148 9.53 14.91 -2.02
N SER A 149 10.69 14.53 -2.52
CA SER A 149 11.90 15.34 -2.45
C SER A 149 11.72 16.62 -3.26
N PHE A 150 12.56 17.63 -3.05
CA PHE A 150 12.50 18.84 -3.87
C PHE A 150 12.69 18.56 -5.36
N SER A 151 13.55 17.61 -5.71
CA SER A 151 13.76 17.22 -7.10
C SER A 151 12.49 16.67 -7.75
N GLU A 152 11.79 15.76 -7.07
CA GLU A 152 10.52 15.19 -7.54
C GLU A 152 9.42 16.24 -7.60
N PHE A 153 9.33 17.10 -6.57
CA PHE A 153 8.41 18.23 -6.55
C PHE A 153 8.64 19.16 -7.73
N TYR A 154 9.89 19.57 -7.95
CA TYR A 154 10.25 20.47 -9.05
C TYR A 154 10.01 19.85 -10.43
N SER A 155 10.26 18.56 -10.57
CA SER A 155 9.94 17.83 -11.81
C SER A 155 8.43 17.84 -12.14
N ALA A 156 7.59 17.90 -11.11
CA ALA A 156 6.13 17.92 -11.28
C ALA A 156 5.58 19.34 -11.55
N VAL A 157 6.16 20.40 -10.95
CA VAL A 157 5.64 21.77 -11.10
C VAL A 157 6.31 22.54 -12.21
N GLY A 158 7.60 22.29 -12.48
CA GLY A 158 8.40 23.03 -13.46
C GLY A 158 8.60 24.51 -13.14
N GLY A 159 8.89 25.31 -14.16
CA GLY A 159 8.97 26.76 -14.06
C GLY A 159 10.23 27.28 -13.38
N ASP A 160 10.12 28.41 -12.67
CA ASP A 160 11.25 29.01 -11.93
C ASP A 160 11.64 28.16 -10.74
N LYS A 161 12.92 27.75 -10.70
CA LYS A 161 13.43 26.87 -9.66
C LYS A 161 13.47 27.53 -8.27
N GLN A 162 13.72 28.82 -8.21
CA GLN A 162 13.76 29.59 -6.96
C GLN A 162 12.35 29.67 -6.33
N GLY A 163 11.35 30.06 -7.11
CA GLY A 163 9.97 30.14 -6.65
C GLY A 163 9.39 28.75 -6.31
N ALA A 164 9.77 27.70 -7.05
CA ALA A 164 9.42 26.33 -6.72
C ALA A 164 10.05 25.89 -5.39
N PHE A 165 11.30 26.28 -5.11
CA PHE A 165 11.96 25.99 -3.84
C PHE A 165 11.30 26.70 -2.66
N GLU A 166 10.95 27.98 -2.81
CA GLU A 166 10.21 28.74 -1.80
C GLU A 166 8.87 28.08 -1.47
N THR A 167 8.14 27.65 -2.50
CA THR A 167 6.87 26.91 -2.35
C THR A 167 7.09 25.60 -1.62
N TYR A 168 8.11 24.83 -2.00
CA TYR A 168 8.45 23.57 -1.35
C TYR A 168 8.90 23.76 0.10
N ALA A 169 9.72 24.74 0.39
CA ALA A 169 10.17 25.06 1.74
C ALA A 169 9.01 25.44 2.68
N PHE A 170 7.98 26.10 2.13
CA PHE A 170 6.82 26.55 2.90
C PHE A 170 5.77 25.45 3.10
N TYR A 171 5.45 24.68 2.05
CA TYR A 171 4.35 23.71 2.07
C TYR A 171 4.82 22.24 2.21
N GLY A 172 6.12 21.98 2.04
CA GLY A 172 6.68 20.63 2.05
C GLY A 172 6.36 19.81 0.79
N GLY A 173 6.74 18.54 0.83
CA GLY A 173 6.67 17.62 -0.30
C GLY A 173 5.44 16.70 -0.33
N MET A 174 4.36 17.01 0.36
CA MET A 174 3.16 16.18 0.30
C MET A 174 2.53 16.25 -1.11
N PRO A 175 2.35 15.11 -1.84
CA PRO A 175 1.85 15.11 -3.22
C PRO A 175 0.51 15.83 -3.38
N LEU A 176 -0.34 15.77 -2.36
CA LEU A 176 -1.66 16.41 -2.36
C LEU A 176 -1.59 17.94 -2.51
N ILE A 177 -0.47 18.56 -2.14
CA ILE A 177 -0.26 20.02 -2.29
C ILE A 177 -0.22 20.43 -3.76
N LEU A 178 0.33 19.57 -4.62
CA LEU A 178 0.44 19.84 -6.07
C LEU A 178 -0.93 20.05 -6.74
N SER A 179 -1.97 19.40 -6.23
CA SER A 179 -3.34 19.51 -6.77
C SER A 179 -4.15 20.68 -6.22
N ARG A 180 -3.59 21.50 -5.29
CA ARG A 180 -4.31 22.60 -4.66
C ARG A 180 -4.07 23.92 -5.39
N PRO A 181 -5.14 24.61 -5.83
CA PRO A 181 -5.02 25.76 -6.73
C PRO A 181 -4.59 27.06 -6.04
N SER A 182 -4.74 27.18 -4.72
CA SER A 182 -4.43 28.39 -3.98
C SER A 182 -3.70 28.10 -2.67
N ASP A 183 -2.99 29.10 -2.15
CA ASP A 183 -2.27 29.00 -0.89
C ASP A 183 -3.18 28.71 0.29
N MET A 184 -4.38 29.30 0.31
CA MET A 184 -5.39 28.98 1.32
C MET A 184 -5.81 27.52 1.25
N ALA A 185 -6.00 26.95 0.05
CA ALA A 185 -6.38 25.54 -0.15
C ALA A 185 -5.24 24.61 0.28
N LYS A 186 -3.98 24.97 -0.01
CA LYS A 186 -2.79 24.23 0.46
C LYS A 186 -2.71 24.23 1.98
N MET A 187 -2.82 25.41 2.62
CA MET A 187 -2.77 25.53 4.08
C MET A 187 -3.89 24.76 4.78
N ASN A 188 -5.12 24.84 4.28
CA ASN A 188 -6.25 24.10 4.85
C ASN A 188 -6.05 22.59 4.69
N CYS A 189 -5.51 22.14 3.56
CA CYS A 189 -5.17 20.75 3.33
C CYS A 189 -4.12 20.24 4.33
N LEU A 190 -3.05 20.99 4.58
CA LEU A 190 -2.01 20.62 5.54
C LEU A 190 -2.54 20.60 6.97
N LYS A 191 -3.37 21.58 7.37
CA LYS A 191 -4.01 21.61 8.69
C LYS A 191 -4.90 20.38 8.90
N ALA A 192 -5.72 20.02 7.90
CA ALA A 192 -6.56 18.84 7.97
C ALA A 192 -5.72 17.56 8.09
N LEU A 193 -4.67 17.43 7.28
CA LEU A 193 -3.75 16.30 7.33
C LEU A 193 -3.04 16.18 8.69
N PHE A 194 -2.56 17.29 9.22
CA PHE A 194 -1.93 17.34 10.55
C PHE A 194 -2.91 16.86 11.63
N SER A 195 -4.13 17.39 11.62
CA SER A 195 -5.17 16.98 12.59
C SER A 195 -5.53 15.49 12.46
N GLU A 196 -5.61 14.97 11.23
CA GLU A 196 -5.88 13.54 11.02
C GLU A 196 -4.74 12.63 11.51
N VAL A 197 -3.49 13.02 11.27
CA VAL A 197 -2.31 12.23 11.67
C VAL A 197 -2.07 12.36 13.17
N PHE A 198 -2.03 13.59 13.70
CA PHE A 198 -1.70 13.84 15.13
C PHE A 198 -2.79 13.42 16.10
N LEU A 199 -4.08 13.56 15.73
CA LEU A 199 -5.18 13.27 16.64
C LEU A 199 -5.70 11.84 16.57
N LYS A 200 -5.41 11.10 15.49
CA LYS A 200 -5.93 9.74 15.30
C LYS A 200 -4.84 8.65 15.36
N ASP A 201 -3.59 9.01 15.09
CA ASP A 201 -2.49 8.05 14.97
C ASP A 201 -1.49 8.14 16.17
N ILE A 202 -1.68 9.08 17.10
CA ILE A 202 -1.01 9.18 18.38
C ILE A 202 -2.00 8.89 19.52
#